data_4be4b2e93268034bf191073bee22f2e4
#
_entry.id   4be4b2e93268034bf191073bee22f2e4
#
_cell.length_a   1.000
_cell.length_b   1.000
_cell.length_c   1.000
_cell.angle_alpha   90.00
_cell.angle_beta   90.00
_cell.angle_gamma   90.00
#
_symmetry.space_group_name_H-M   'P 1'
#
loop_
_entity.id
_entity.type
_entity.pdbx_description
1 polymer ?
#
loop_
_entity_poly.entity_id
_entity_poly.type
_entity_poly.pdbx_seq_one_letter_code
_entity_poly.pdbx_strand_id
1 'polypeptide(L)'
;MSSNESVDLKNLHITVMQEFQTDEPQELSTDFFRNLSNFIGKLKNEEYDGIAKKTKNQIISTATNLTELLINRRLEKISTMSTTSYSKLTDEEKFVIDSNDEMNERKDMIISGIINGKSKFLENTSIKHKTKPVTVRFVKEFDEIVGVDLEKYGPFKPEDIATIPNENAQALISNGIALKIRIEE
;
A
#
# COMPACT_ATOMS: atom_id res chain seq x y z
N MET A 1 27.03 -16.35 -8.03
CA MET A 1 26.63 -16.38 -9.45
C MET A 1 25.12 -16.36 -9.46
N SER A 2 24.52 -15.20 -9.59
CA SER A 2 23.07 -15.05 -9.62
C SER A 2 22.56 -15.61 -10.97
N SER A 3 21.96 -16.79 -10.93
CA SER A 3 21.22 -17.31 -12.08
C SER A 3 20.06 -16.34 -12.33
N ASN A 4 20.11 -15.69 -13.48
CA ASN A 4 19.05 -14.82 -13.98
C ASN A 4 17.88 -15.74 -14.39
N GLU A 5 17.20 -16.35 -13.40
CA GLU A 5 16.02 -17.16 -13.65
C GLU A 5 14.91 -16.23 -14.13
N SER A 6 14.57 -16.35 -15.40
CA SER A 6 13.41 -15.66 -15.95
C SER A 6 12.17 -16.13 -15.20
N VAL A 7 11.49 -15.24 -14.52
CA VAL A 7 10.21 -15.54 -13.88
C VAL A 7 9.18 -15.78 -14.96
N ASP A 8 8.59 -16.98 -14.95
CA ASP A 8 7.45 -17.37 -15.78
C ASP A 8 6.32 -17.93 -14.89
N LEU A 9 5.18 -18.22 -15.48
CA LEU A 9 4.02 -18.74 -14.74
C LEU A 9 4.33 -20.06 -14.00
N LYS A 10 5.17 -20.91 -14.59
CA LYS A 10 5.56 -22.19 -13.99
C LYS A 10 6.43 -21.98 -12.76
N ASN A 11 7.45 -21.12 -12.87
CA ASN A 11 8.34 -20.80 -11.76
C ASN A 11 7.59 -20.11 -10.64
N LEU A 12 6.68 -19.17 -10.96
CA LEU A 12 5.81 -18.54 -9.97
C LEU A 12 4.96 -19.58 -9.22
N HIS A 13 4.35 -20.53 -9.95
CA HIS A 13 3.54 -21.58 -9.32
C HIS A 13 4.38 -22.46 -8.39
N ILE A 14 5.58 -22.86 -8.80
CA ILE A 14 6.51 -23.64 -7.97
C ILE A 14 6.88 -22.86 -6.70
N THR A 15 7.21 -21.57 -6.84
CA THR A 15 7.54 -20.69 -5.70
C THR A 15 6.38 -20.60 -4.71
N VAL A 16 5.15 -20.42 -5.21
CA VAL A 16 3.96 -20.39 -4.35
C VAL A 16 3.80 -21.72 -3.60
N MET A 17 3.90 -22.84 -4.30
CA MET A 17 3.75 -24.16 -3.68
C MET A 17 4.82 -24.42 -2.61
N GLN A 18 6.06 -24.04 -2.85
CA GLN A 18 7.15 -24.14 -1.87
C GLN A 18 6.88 -23.24 -0.65
N GLU A 19 6.37 -22.02 -0.86
CA GLU A 19 6.03 -21.12 0.23
C GLU A 19 4.93 -21.68 1.14
N PHE A 20 3.99 -22.44 0.61
CA PHE A 20 2.95 -23.10 1.43
C PHE A 20 3.44 -24.36 2.16
N GLN A 21 4.56 -24.95 1.74
CA GLN A 21 5.11 -26.17 2.34
C GLN A 21 6.03 -25.90 3.53
N THR A 22 6.46 -24.66 3.72
CA THR A 22 7.40 -24.28 4.78
C THR A 22 6.72 -23.36 5.80
N ASP A 23 7.16 -23.41 7.05
CA ASP A 23 6.69 -22.47 8.07
C ASP A 23 7.43 -21.15 7.99
N GLU A 24 8.71 -21.16 7.55
CA GLU A 24 9.51 -19.97 7.34
C GLU A 24 9.38 -19.43 5.90
N PRO A 25 9.52 -18.12 5.70
CA PRO A 25 9.62 -17.55 4.36
C PRO A 25 10.84 -18.13 3.62
N GLN A 26 10.62 -18.58 2.37
CA GLN A 26 11.75 -18.97 1.53
C GLN A 26 12.58 -17.78 1.11
N GLU A 27 13.85 -17.98 0.82
CA GLU A 27 14.71 -16.94 0.27
C GLU A 27 14.37 -16.73 -1.21
N LEU A 28 13.93 -15.52 -1.55
CA LEU A 28 13.68 -15.09 -2.93
C LEU A 28 14.87 -14.26 -3.42
N SER A 29 15.11 -14.27 -4.74
CA SER A 29 16.09 -13.36 -5.32
C SER A 29 15.63 -11.90 -5.11
N THR A 30 16.58 -10.99 -4.91
CA THR A 30 16.30 -9.56 -4.73
C THR A 30 15.53 -8.92 -5.87
N ASP A 31 15.59 -9.52 -7.06
CA ASP A 31 14.92 -9.06 -8.27
C ASP A 31 13.62 -9.82 -8.58
N PHE A 32 13.17 -10.68 -7.69
CA PHE A 32 12.05 -11.58 -7.97
C PHE A 32 10.78 -10.81 -8.37
N PHE A 33 10.35 -9.86 -7.57
CA PHE A 33 9.13 -9.08 -7.85
C PHE A 33 9.28 -8.16 -9.07
N ARG A 34 10.47 -7.61 -9.28
CA ARG A 34 10.77 -6.83 -10.48
C ARG A 34 10.69 -7.69 -11.75
N ASN A 35 11.24 -8.90 -11.72
CA ASN A 35 11.18 -9.83 -12.84
C ASN A 35 9.76 -10.32 -13.10
N LEU A 36 8.98 -10.57 -12.04
CA LEU A 36 7.57 -10.91 -12.15
C LEU A 36 6.73 -9.76 -12.74
N SER A 37 6.98 -8.54 -12.31
CA SER A 37 6.35 -7.34 -12.88
C SER A 37 6.66 -7.20 -14.37
N ASN A 38 7.91 -7.40 -14.77
CA ASN A 38 8.32 -7.38 -16.18
C ASN A 38 7.64 -8.47 -17.01
N PHE A 39 7.50 -9.68 -16.46
CA PHE A 39 6.79 -10.77 -17.12
C PHE A 39 5.32 -10.44 -17.36
N ILE A 40 4.60 -9.98 -16.33
CA ILE A 40 3.19 -9.58 -16.46
C ILE A 40 3.05 -8.37 -17.40
N GLY A 41 3.94 -7.40 -17.30
CA GLY A 41 3.95 -6.20 -18.16
C GLY A 41 4.14 -6.54 -19.63
N LYS A 42 5.08 -7.44 -19.97
CA LYS A 42 5.26 -7.93 -21.36
C LYS A 42 3.97 -8.58 -21.86
N LEU A 43 3.36 -9.47 -21.10
CA LEU A 43 2.10 -10.11 -21.49
C LEU A 43 0.97 -9.11 -21.70
N LYS A 44 0.88 -8.07 -20.88
CA LYS A 44 -0.15 -7.02 -21.05
C LYS A 44 0.03 -6.23 -22.34
N ASN A 45 1.27 -5.94 -22.73
CA ASN A 45 1.61 -5.10 -23.87
C ASN A 45 1.59 -5.87 -25.22
N GLU A 46 1.61 -7.20 -25.22
CA GLU A 46 1.48 -7.99 -26.44
C GLU A 46 0.05 -7.98 -26.94
N GLU A 47 -0.16 -7.76 -28.23
CA GLU A 47 -1.47 -7.77 -28.87
C GLU A 47 -1.74 -9.15 -29.48
N TYR A 48 -2.89 -9.71 -29.11
CA TYR A 48 -3.38 -10.98 -29.66
C TYR A 48 -4.87 -10.88 -29.95
N ASP A 49 -5.32 -11.69 -30.90
CA ASP A 49 -6.73 -11.81 -31.25
C ASP A 49 -7.31 -13.20 -30.95
N GLY A 50 -8.61 -13.28 -30.89
CA GLY A 50 -9.36 -14.55 -30.81
C GLY A 50 -9.01 -15.40 -29.57
N ILE A 51 -8.63 -16.65 -29.79
CA ILE A 51 -8.30 -17.62 -28.72
C ILE A 51 -7.02 -17.22 -28.00
N ALA A 52 -6.00 -16.72 -28.72
CA ALA A 52 -4.73 -16.31 -28.13
C ALA A 52 -4.93 -15.17 -27.10
N LYS A 53 -5.82 -14.24 -27.36
CA LYS A 53 -6.20 -13.17 -26.40
C LYS A 53 -6.83 -13.74 -25.14
N LYS A 54 -7.72 -14.74 -25.28
CA LYS A 54 -8.34 -15.41 -24.10
C LYS A 54 -7.29 -16.12 -23.28
N THR A 55 -6.38 -16.87 -23.91
CA THR A 55 -5.28 -17.57 -23.23
C THR A 55 -4.36 -16.60 -22.51
N LYS A 56 -3.96 -15.50 -23.16
CA LYS A 56 -3.18 -14.42 -22.54
C LYS A 56 -3.85 -13.87 -21.27
N ASN A 57 -5.12 -13.51 -21.38
CA ASN A 57 -5.87 -12.97 -20.24
C ASN A 57 -5.96 -13.98 -19.08
N GLN A 58 -6.10 -15.29 -19.39
CA GLN A 58 -6.10 -16.34 -18.39
C GLN A 58 -4.74 -16.47 -17.70
N ILE A 59 -3.64 -16.39 -18.45
CA ILE A 59 -2.27 -16.40 -17.89
C ILE A 59 -2.07 -15.20 -16.97
N ILE A 60 -2.45 -13.99 -17.39
CA ILE A 60 -2.35 -12.79 -16.57
C ILE A 60 -3.18 -12.93 -15.29
N SER A 61 -4.43 -13.38 -15.38
CA SER A 61 -5.28 -13.59 -14.22
C SER A 61 -4.69 -14.61 -13.25
N THR A 62 -4.17 -15.72 -13.76
CA THR A 62 -3.53 -16.76 -12.93
C THR A 62 -2.26 -16.23 -12.27
N ALA A 63 -1.41 -15.51 -13.01
CA ALA A 63 -0.21 -14.90 -12.46
C ALA A 63 -0.55 -13.88 -11.36
N THR A 64 -1.58 -13.05 -11.56
CA THR A 64 -2.04 -12.09 -10.55
C THR A 64 -2.48 -12.79 -9.28
N ASN A 65 -3.35 -13.81 -9.39
CA ASN A 65 -3.84 -14.56 -8.23
C ASN A 65 -2.70 -15.27 -7.47
N LEU A 66 -1.75 -15.86 -8.20
CA LEU A 66 -0.58 -16.52 -7.59
C LEU A 66 0.33 -15.50 -6.89
N THR A 67 0.48 -14.31 -7.46
CA THR A 67 1.26 -13.23 -6.85
C THR A 67 0.63 -12.77 -5.53
N GLU A 68 -0.68 -12.54 -5.53
CA GLU A 68 -1.42 -12.16 -4.32
C GLU A 68 -1.32 -13.25 -3.23
N LEU A 69 -1.47 -14.51 -3.61
CA LEU A 69 -1.32 -15.64 -2.68
C LEU A 69 0.09 -15.69 -2.09
N LEU A 70 1.12 -15.51 -2.91
CA LEU A 70 2.52 -15.53 -2.47
C LEU A 70 2.78 -14.42 -1.45
N ILE A 71 2.47 -13.18 -1.82
CA ILE A 71 2.72 -12.01 -0.97
C ILE A 71 1.95 -12.15 0.35
N ASN A 72 0.66 -12.46 0.30
CA ASN A 72 -0.15 -12.59 1.50
C ASN A 72 0.38 -13.68 2.44
N ARG A 73 0.74 -14.84 1.88
CA ARG A 73 1.29 -15.94 2.70
C ARG A 73 2.63 -15.57 3.34
N ARG A 74 3.50 -14.88 2.61
CA ARG A 74 4.78 -14.42 3.13
C ARG A 74 4.61 -13.38 4.24
N LEU A 75 3.78 -12.37 4.01
CA LEU A 75 3.47 -11.36 5.03
C LEU A 75 2.82 -11.95 6.28
N GLU A 76 1.93 -12.94 6.14
CA GLU A 76 1.34 -13.68 7.26
C GLU A 76 2.41 -14.38 8.09
N LYS A 77 3.33 -15.12 7.45
CA LYS A 77 4.44 -15.79 8.14
C LYS A 77 5.30 -14.79 8.92
N ILE A 78 5.65 -13.68 8.28
CA ILE A 78 6.54 -12.68 8.85
C ILE A 78 5.88 -12.01 10.05
N SER A 79 4.58 -11.71 10.00
CA SER A 79 3.85 -11.10 11.11
C SER A 79 3.78 -11.98 12.37
N THR A 80 3.99 -13.30 12.22
CA THR A 80 3.96 -14.27 13.31
C THR A 80 5.35 -14.68 13.79
N MET A 81 6.42 -14.29 13.08
CA MET A 81 7.79 -14.75 13.34
C MET A 81 8.65 -13.75 14.09
N SER A 82 9.66 -14.28 14.79
CA SER A 82 10.71 -13.49 15.43
C SER A 82 11.70 -12.92 14.40
N THR A 83 12.45 -11.89 14.81
CA THR A 83 13.42 -11.05 14.06
C THR A 83 14.41 -11.76 13.13
N THR A 84 14.56 -13.08 13.21
CA THR A 84 15.57 -13.86 12.46
C THR A 84 15.28 -13.98 10.96
N SER A 85 14.07 -13.75 10.54
CA SER A 85 13.63 -13.94 9.14
C SER A 85 13.71 -12.68 8.28
N TYR A 86 14.00 -11.51 8.86
CA TYR A 86 14.06 -10.24 8.14
C TYR A 86 15.09 -10.24 6.99
N SER A 87 16.22 -10.95 7.15
CA SER A 87 17.24 -11.07 6.11
C SER A 87 16.82 -11.85 4.86
N LYS A 88 15.77 -12.67 4.97
CA LYS A 88 15.22 -13.48 3.86
C LYS A 88 14.18 -12.73 3.02
N LEU A 89 13.87 -11.50 3.41
CA LEU A 89 12.85 -10.68 2.77
C LEU A 89 13.43 -9.87 1.62
N THR A 90 12.60 -9.65 0.60
CA THR A 90 12.89 -8.66 -0.43
C THR A 90 12.68 -7.25 0.13
N ASP A 91 13.22 -6.24 -0.56
CA ASP A 91 13.10 -4.85 -0.08
C ASP A 91 11.65 -4.34 -0.16
N GLU A 92 10.84 -4.84 -1.11
CA GLU A 92 9.41 -4.53 -1.19
C GLU A 92 8.64 -5.08 0.02
N GLU A 93 9.02 -6.26 0.51
CA GLU A 93 8.41 -6.84 1.72
C GLU A 93 8.83 -6.09 2.98
N LYS A 94 10.09 -5.71 3.10
CA LYS A 94 10.60 -4.88 4.20
C LYS A 94 9.84 -3.55 4.28
N PHE A 95 9.62 -2.90 3.13
CA PHE A 95 8.83 -1.66 3.06
C PHE A 95 7.44 -1.80 3.67
N VAL A 96 6.76 -2.95 3.43
CA VAL A 96 5.44 -3.21 4.02
C VAL A 96 5.53 -3.45 5.53
N ILE A 97 6.54 -4.20 5.97
CA ILE A 97 6.73 -4.56 7.39
C ILE A 97 7.11 -3.36 8.22
N ASP A 98 8.03 -2.54 7.74
CA ASP A 98 8.45 -1.31 8.43
C ASP A 98 7.23 -0.40 8.67
N SER A 99 6.29 -0.35 7.72
CA SER A 99 5.02 0.39 7.89
C SER A 99 4.11 -0.23 8.96
N ASN A 100 4.10 -1.56 9.08
CA ASN A 100 3.35 -2.26 10.13
C ASN A 100 3.96 -2.04 11.51
N ASP A 101 5.28 -2.01 11.61
CA ASP A 101 5.99 -1.74 12.86
C ASP A 101 5.73 -0.30 13.33
N GLU A 102 5.77 0.68 12.44
CA GLU A 102 5.34 2.04 12.77
C GLU A 102 3.88 2.12 13.26
N MET A 103 2.98 1.35 12.65
CA MET A 103 1.59 1.28 13.11
C MET A 103 1.50 0.71 14.52
N ASN A 104 2.26 -0.35 14.82
CA ASN A 104 2.29 -0.96 16.15
C ASN A 104 2.89 0.00 17.19
N GLU A 105 3.98 0.68 16.90
CA GLU A 105 4.55 1.71 17.77
C GLU A 105 3.54 2.81 18.12
N ARG A 106 2.84 3.33 17.09
CA ARG A 106 1.78 4.34 17.29
C ARG A 106 0.65 3.81 18.17
N LYS A 107 0.23 2.57 17.96
CA LYS A 107 -0.78 1.89 18.80
C LYS A 107 -0.31 1.81 20.26
N ASP A 108 0.93 1.38 20.47
CA ASP A 108 1.49 1.23 21.82
C ASP A 108 1.66 2.58 22.52
N MET A 109 2.01 3.64 21.80
CA MET A 109 2.01 5.00 22.32
C MET A 109 0.62 5.44 22.79
N ILE A 110 -0.44 5.14 22.03
CA ILE A 110 -1.83 5.44 22.43
C ILE A 110 -2.23 4.64 23.67
N ILE A 111 -1.97 3.34 23.68
CA ILE A 111 -2.25 2.46 24.83
C ILE A 111 -1.53 2.98 26.08
N SER A 112 -0.23 3.27 25.97
CA SER A 112 0.58 3.84 27.04
C SER A 112 0.02 5.17 27.53
N GLY A 113 -0.41 6.03 26.61
CA GLY A 113 -1.04 7.31 26.94
C GLY A 113 -2.31 7.15 27.77
N ILE A 114 -3.15 6.16 27.43
CA ILE A 114 -4.39 5.84 28.13
C ILE A 114 -4.10 5.29 29.53
N ILE A 115 -3.27 4.24 29.62
CA ILE A 115 -2.98 3.54 30.86
C ILE A 115 -2.28 4.47 31.88
N ASN A 116 -1.43 5.36 31.41
CA ASN A 116 -0.70 6.31 32.27
C ASN A 116 -1.43 7.64 32.48
N GLY A 117 -2.69 7.77 32.08
CA GLY A 117 -3.50 8.97 32.30
C GLY A 117 -2.99 10.23 31.59
N LYS A 118 -2.27 10.08 30.48
CA LYS A 118 -1.67 11.21 29.72
C LYS A 118 -2.69 11.86 28.77
N SER A 119 -3.77 12.43 29.32
CA SER A 119 -4.87 13.02 28.55
C SER A 119 -4.42 14.10 27.57
N LYS A 120 -3.50 15.00 27.98
CA LYS A 120 -2.94 16.04 27.11
C LYS A 120 -2.16 15.47 25.92
N PHE A 121 -1.48 14.37 26.08
CA PHE A 121 -0.80 13.67 24.97
C PHE A 121 -1.82 13.17 23.93
N LEU A 122 -2.90 12.56 24.39
CA LEU A 122 -3.97 12.05 23.52
C LEU A 122 -4.68 13.19 22.78
N GLU A 123 -4.99 14.28 23.50
CA GLU A 123 -5.56 15.50 22.90
C GLU A 123 -4.66 16.07 21.80
N ASN A 124 -3.37 16.27 22.09
CA ASN A 124 -2.40 16.75 21.12
C ASN A 124 -2.27 15.83 19.90
N THR A 125 -2.32 14.51 20.11
CA THR A 125 -2.29 13.53 19.02
C THR A 125 -3.53 13.66 18.15
N SER A 126 -4.71 13.84 18.74
CA SER A 126 -5.96 14.09 18.03
C SER A 126 -5.89 15.38 17.19
N ILE A 127 -5.45 16.49 17.79
CA ILE A 127 -5.30 17.78 17.10
C ILE A 127 -4.34 17.63 15.92
N LYS A 128 -3.16 17.04 16.13
CA LYS A 128 -2.18 16.82 15.04
C LYS A 128 -2.74 15.96 13.90
N HIS A 129 -3.57 14.97 14.22
CA HIS A 129 -4.20 14.14 13.18
C HIS A 129 -5.24 14.93 12.39
N LYS A 130 -6.07 15.72 13.06
CA LYS A 130 -7.12 16.55 12.43
C LYS A 130 -6.54 17.63 11.53
N THR A 131 -5.48 18.31 11.99
CA THR A 131 -4.84 19.43 11.27
C THR A 131 -3.74 18.97 10.29
N LYS A 132 -3.42 17.67 10.20
CA LYS A 132 -2.44 17.15 9.25
C LYS A 132 -2.79 17.62 7.83
N PRO A 133 -1.84 18.23 7.09
CA PRO A 133 -2.12 18.70 5.73
C PRO A 133 -2.37 17.50 4.79
N VAL A 134 -3.42 17.60 3.99
CA VAL A 134 -3.81 16.63 2.96
C VAL A 134 -4.05 17.36 1.66
N THR A 135 -3.39 16.91 0.59
CA THR A 135 -3.59 17.47 -0.75
C THR A 135 -4.77 16.78 -1.42
N VAL A 136 -5.71 17.57 -1.91
CA VAL A 136 -6.91 17.13 -2.60
C VAL A 136 -7.09 17.85 -3.92
N ARG A 137 -7.74 17.20 -4.89
CA ARG A 137 -8.25 17.79 -6.13
C ARG A 137 -9.74 17.88 -6.04
N PHE A 138 -10.30 19.07 -6.26
CA PHE A 138 -11.72 19.29 -6.28
C PHE A 138 -12.33 18.78 -7.59
N VAL A 139 -13.45 18.08 -7.50
CA VAL A 139 -14.22 17.59 -8.67
C VAL A 139 -15.53 18.34 -8.85
N LYS A 140 -15.91 19.16 -7.87
CA LYS A 140 -17.06 20.04 -7.90
C LYS A 140 -16.67 21.41 -7.39
N GLU A 141 -17.40 22.43 -7.81
CA GLU A 141 -17.31 23.77 -7.22
C GLU A 141 -17.69 23.71 -5.74
N PHE A 142 -16.96 24.45 -4.92
CA PHE A 142 -17.19 24.49 -3.48
C PHE A 142 -16.82 25.86 -2.92
N ASP A 143 -17.71 26.40 -2.08
CA ASP A 143 -17.55 27.71 -1.47
C ASP A 143 -16.41 27.74 -0.44
N GLU A 144 -16.06 28.95 0.02
CA GLU A 144 -15.08 29.16 1.10
C GLU A 144 -15.51 28.42 2.38
N ILE A 145 -14.56 27.71 3.01
CA ILE A 145 -14.75 27.04 4.29
C ILE A 145 -13.71 27.49 5.30
N VAL A 146 -14.05 27.39 6.59
CA VAL A 146 -13.10 27.52 7.69
C VAL A 146 -12.62 26.14 8.08
N GLY A 147 -11.31 25.93 8.05
CA GLY A 147 -10.68 24.70 8.46
C GLY A 147 -10.74 24.49 9.98
N VAL A 148 -10.44 23.28 10.43
CA VAL A 148 -10.30 22.96 11.88
C VAL A 148 -9.10 23.64 12.53
N ASP A 149 -8.20 24.19 11.73
CA ASP A 149 -7.08 25.07 12.12
C ASP A 149 -7.44 26.55 12.16
N LEU A 150 -8.72 26.90 11.91
CA LEU A 150 -9.29 28.24 11.87
C LEU A 150 -8.83 29.08 10.66
N GLU A 151 -8.13 28.50 9.70
CA GLU A 151 -7.75 29.14 8.46
C GLU A 151 -8.89 29.06 7.42
N LYS A 152 -8.92 29.99 6.47
CA LYS A 152 -9.90 30.02 5.40
C LYS A 152 -9.36 29.37 4.13
N TYR A 153 -10.17 28.53 3.53
CA TYR A 153 -9.84 27.77 2.32
C TYR A 153 -10.92 27.97 1.26
N GLY A 154 -10.53 28.25 0.03
CA GLY A 154 -11.45 28.45 -1.10
C GLY A 154 -11.72 29.90 -1.46
N PRO A 155 -12.76 30.19 -2.29
CA PRO A 155 -13.59 29.19 -2.96
C PRO A 155 -12.81 28.33 -3.96
N PHE A 156 -13.31 27.14 -4.29
CA PHE A 156 -12.67 26.17 -5.18
C PHE A 156 -13.52 25.88 -6.40
N LYS A 157 -12.85 25.68 -7.55
CA LYS A 157 -13.45 25.22 -8.81
C LYS A 157 -13.09 23.78 -9.07
N PRO A 158 -13.83 23.08 -9.96
CA PRO A 158 -13.42 21.78 -10.45
C PRO A 158 -11.98 21.83 -11.00
N GLU A 159 -11.20 20.79 -10.70
CA GLU A 159 -9.78 20.62 -11.01
C GLU A 159 -8.80 21.44 -10.17
N ASP A 160 -9.27 22.30 -9.27
CA ASP A 160 -8.38 22.97 -8.32
C ASP A 160 -7.71 21.98 -7.38
N ILE A 161 -6.43 22.22 -7.10
CA ILE A 161 -5.63 21.43 -6.15
C ILE A 161 -5.34 22.33 -4.94
N ALA A 162 -5.66 21.81 -3.75
CA ALA A 162 -5.37 22.51 -2.52
C ALA A 162 -4.89 21.54 -1.43
N THR A 163 -4.10 22.08 -0.51
CA THR A 163 -3.70 21.38 0.72
C THR A 163 -4.52 21.95 1.87
N ILE A 164 -5.33 21.11 2.49
CA ILE A 164 -6.26 21.47 3.55
C ILE A 164 -6.12 20.52 4.74
N PRO A 165 -6.62 20.86 5.94
CA PRO A 165 -6.59 19.96 7.09
C PRO A 165 -7.30 18.64 6.83
N ASN A 166 -6.75 17.54 7.40
CA ASN A 166 -7.24 16.19 7.17
C ASN A 166 -8.74 16.02 7.48
N GLU A 167 -9.24 16.58 8.57
CA GLU A 167 -10.66 16.46 8.93
C GLU A 167 -11.57 17.12 7.89
N ASN A 168 -11.19 18.31 7.38
CA ASN A 168 -11.90 18.97 6.28
C ASN A 168 -11.79 18.16 4.98
N ALA A 169 -10.59 17.65 4.65
CA ALA A 169 -10.38 16.84 3.47
C ALA A 169 -11.24 15.58 3.49
N GLN A 170 -11.30 14.85 4.62
CA GLN A 170 -12.11 13.64 4.75
C GLN A 170 -13.61 13.93 4.55
N ALA A 171 -14.12 15.03 5.10
CA ALA A 171 -15.52 15.43 4.91
C ALA A 171 -15.82 15.71 3.43
N LEU A 172 -14.95 16.42 2.72
CA LEU A 172 -15.12 16.74 1.30
C LEU A 172 -15.00 15.51 0.41
N ILE A 173 -14.07 14.59 0.73
CA ILE A 173 -13.90 13.33 0.00
C ILE A 173 -15.13 12.42 0.19
N SER A 174 -15.62 12.29 1.42
CA SER A 174 -16.79 11.47 1.73
C SER A 174 -18.05 11.96 1.03
N ASN A 175 -18.17 13.27 0.79
CA ASN A 175 -19.28 13.88 0.05
C ASN A 175 -19.07 13.91 -1.48
N GLY A 176 -17.97 13.34 -1.98
CA GLY A 176 -17.64 13.31 -3.41
C GLY A 176 -17.44 14.70 -4.02
N ILE A 177 -16.92 15.64 -3.23
CA ILE A 177 -16.57 17.00 -3.63
C ILE A 177 -15.11 17.08 -4.06
N ALA A 178 -14.24 16.31 -3.39
CA ALA A 178 -12.81 16.25 -3.66
C ALA A 178 -12.29 14.82 -3.71
N LEU A 179 -11.13 14.62 -4.32
CA LEU A 179 -10.39 13.37 -4.37
C LEU A 179 -9.01 13.58 -3.74
N LYS A 180 -8.57 12.62 -2.93
CA LYS A 180 -7.23 12.67 -2.36
C LYS A 180 -6.18 12.42 -3.44
N ILE A 181 -5.19 13.30 -3.52
CA ILE A 181 -4.00 13.09 -4.35
C ILE A 181 -2.94 12.40 -3.49
N ARG A 182 -2.41 11.29 -3.99
CA ARG A 182 -1.18 10.71 -3.46
C ARG A 182 -0.04 11.24 -4.33
N ILE A 183 0.84 12.03 -3.73
CA ILE A 183 2.11 12.40 -4.35
C ILE A 183 3.01 11.19 -4.06
N GLU A 184 3.31 10.39 -5.08
CA GLU A 184 4.35 9.37 -5.00
C GLU A 184 5.68 10.13 -5.08
N GLU A 185 6.45 10.07 -4.00
CA GLU A 185 7.83 10.57 -3.95
C GLU A 185 8.78 9.62 -4.69
#